data_b798265acf569cf447c2534ab15576b0
#
_entry.id   b798265acf569cf447c2534ab15576b0
#
_cell.length_a   1.000
_cell.length_b   1.000
_cell.length_c   1.000
_cell.angle_alpha   90.00
_cell.angle_beta   90.00
_cell.angle_gamma   90.00
#
_symmetry.space_group_name_H-M   'P 1'
#
loop_
_entity.id
_entity.type
_entity.pdbx_description
1 polymer ?
#
loop_
_entity_poly.entity_id
_entity_poly.type
_entity_poly.pdbx_seq_one_letter_code
_entity_poly.pdbx_strand_id
1 'polypeptide(L)'
;MLSGHGGNVKQICDKYGLNPDEIIDFSASINPLGCPDVVRKAVAEQFNDIQHYPDSQCNDLRKAIAERTSCNESNVIIGNGSNELFYLIPRALQPKKGVLLQPTFAEFSDAFSNSNIDVIEIINDDKDFPLINTNIPRLKSVEECMVFLCNPNNPTGQLTRKEDIIELVKDNPNRMIVIDEAFMDFIEDDEKYSVIKEAPLMDNLIVVRSLTKFYGFPGLRLGYLVSNESTVNKLMRYKEPWTVNTIAQVAGLAAINDKEFAANTRQYVSVEKTFLYDGLTTIKGIHPFQPTVNFILVKIEDRKKTSSAIQDVLMKNNILIRNCSNFKGLDETYFRVAVKTRKQNQKLLDALKSVMDDVTSVEDSQKNIVPEFVAEEIQG
;
A
#
# COMPACT_ATOMS: atom_id res chain seq x y z
N MET A 1 -15.42 -5.45 8.52
CA MET A 1 -14.51 -5.21 9.66
C MET A 1 -13.22 -4.62 9.11
N LEU A 2 -12.89 -3.38 9.46
CA LEU A 2 -11.66 -2.69 9.02
C LEU A 2 -10.40 -3.18 9.78
N SER A 3 -10.31 -4.44 10.11
CA SER A 3 -9.17 -5.01 10.83
C SER A 3 -8.15 -5.53 9.85
N GLY A 4 -7.06 -4.81 9.65
CA GLY A 4 -5.94 -5.35 8.92
C GLY A 4 -5.12 -4.40 8.06
N HIS A 5 -5.37 -3.09 8.10
CA HIS A 5 -4.50 -2.10 7.43
C HIS A 5 -3.41 -1.57 8.37
N GLY A 6 -2.24 -1.22 7.83
CA GLY A 6 -1.24 -0.44 8.56
C GLY A 6 -1.74 0.98 8.84
N GLY A 7 -1.09 1.68 9.79
CA GLY A 7 -1.43 3.06 10.15
C GLY A 7 -2.55 3.22 11.18
N ASN A 8 -3.12 2.15 11.72
CA ASN A 8 -4.12 2.20 12.80
C ASN A 8 -3.47 2.38 14.19
N VAL A 9 -2.54 3.33 14.29
CA VAL A 9 -1.70 3.54 15.49
C VAL A 9 -2.57 3.71 16.73
N LYS A 10 -3.58 4.59 16.69
CA LYS A 10 -4.45 4.85 17.85
C LYS A 10 -5.12 3.58 18.36
N GLN A 11 -5.79 2.82 17.50
CA GLN A 11 -6.50 1.59 17.88
C GLN A 11 -5.55 0.54 18.48
N ILE A 12 -4.32 0.44 17.93
CA ILE A 12 -3.33 -0.50 18.44
C ILE A 12 -2.79 -0.01 19.79
N CYS A 13 -2.47 1.28 19.92
CA CYS A 13 -2.02 1.84 21.18
C CYS A 13 -3.05 1.67 22.31
N ASP A 14 -4.33 1.86 22.01
CA ASP A 14 -5.42 1.61 22.98
C ASP A 14 -5.41 0.16 23.48
N LYS A 15 -5.15 -0.81 22.56
CA LYS A 15 -5.05 -2.24 22.92
C LYS A 15 -3.87 -2.54 23.87
N TYR A 16 -2.72 -1.87 23.67
CA TYR A 16 -1.50 -2.11 24.46
C TYR A 16 -1.31 -1.12 25.60
N GLY A 17 -2.18 -0.13 25.79
CA GLY A 17 -2.06 0.91 26.80
C GLY A 17 -0.87 1.85 26.57
N LEU A 18 -0.54 2.13 25.29
CA LEU A 18 0.62 2.93 24.89
C LEU A 18 0.22 4.32 24.39
N ASN A 19 1.15 5.28 24.48
CA ASN A 19 0.98 6.61 23.93
C ASN A 19 1.22 6.61 22.41
N PRO A 20 0.25 6.98 21.55
CA PRO A 20 0.42 7.04 20.10
C PRO A 20 1.58 7.93 19.64
N ASP A 21 1.90 9.00 20.35
CA ASP A 21 2.96 9.94 19.98
C ASP A 21 4.38 9.37 20.14
N GLU A 22 4.51 8.28 20.91
CA GLU A 22 5.79 7.61 21.15
C GLU A 22 6.06 6.44 20.19
N ILE A 23 5.04 6.04 19.41
CA ILE A 23 5.14 4.88 18.52
C ILE A 23 5.94 5.22 17.26
N ILE A 24 6.90 4.37 16.94
CA ILE A 24 7.53 4.35 15.62
C ILE A 24 6.72 3.40 14.72
N ASP A 25 5.90 3.98 13.86
CA ASP A 25 5.01 3.24 12.99
C ASP A 25 5.71 2.79 11.69
N PHE A 26 6.16 1.53 11.66
CA PHE A 26 6.64 0.85 10.46
C PHE A 26 5.52 0.14 9.68
N SER A 27 4.28 0.16 10.17
CA SER A 27 3.15 -0.51 9.52
C SER A 27 2.63 0.26 8.30
N ALA A 28 2.77 1.59 8.31
CA ALA A 28 2.37 2.47 7.21
C ALA A 28 3.59 2.94 6.42
N SER A 29 3.60 2.64 5.11
CA SER A 29 4.68 2.98 4.18
C SER A 29 4.59 4.42 3.70
N ILE A 30 4.73 5.37 4.62
CA ILE A 30 4.69 6.82 4.38
C ILE A 30 6.12 7.35 4.31
N ASN A 31 6.34 8.37 3.45
CA ASN A 31 7.62 9.04 3.28
C ASN A 31 8.23 9.46 4.63
N PRO A 32 9.46 9.02 4.95
CA PRO A 32 10.12 9.39 6.20
C PRO A 32 10.47 10.89 6.32
N LEU A 33 10.52 11.62 5.20
CA LEU A 33 10.73 13.08 5.20
C LEU A 33 9.46 13.86 5.58
N GLY A 34 8.31 13.17 5.64
CA GLY A 34 7.02 13.80 5.96
C GLY A 34 6.47 14.65 4.82
N CYS A 35 5.64 15.64 5.19
CA CYS A 35 4.97 16.53 4.22
C CYS A 35 5.91 17.68 3.81
N PRO A 36 6.00 18.03 2.50
CA PRO A 36 6.81 19.14 2.01
C PRO A 36 6.42 20.49 2.66
N ASP A 37 7.40 21.36 2.91
CA ASP A 37 7.14 22.68 3.50
C ASP A 37 6.30 23.58 2.59
N VAL A 38 6.45 23.47 1.27
CA VAL A 38 5.61 24.19 0.32
C VAL A 38 4.14 23.83 0.43
N VAL A 39 3.84 22.57 0.77
CA VAL A 39 2.46 22.12 1.03
C VAL A 39 1.93 22.73 2.32
N ARG A 40 2.72 22.70 3.41
CA ARG A 40 2.34 23.33 4.69
C ARG A 40 2.02 24.80 4.51
N LYS A 41 2.87 25.52 3.77
CA LYS A 41 2.69 26.94 3.48
C LYS A 41 1.43 27.20 2.65
N ALA A 42 1.24 26.50 1.54
CA ALA A 42 0.07 26.65 0.68
C ALA A 42 -1.24 26.36 1.43
N VAL A 43 -1.26 25.30 2.24
CA VAL A 43 -2.43 24.97 3.08
C VAL A 43 -2.71 26.07 4.12
N ALA A 44 -1.68 26.62 4.77
CA ALA A 44 -1.85 27.69 5.74
C ALA A 44 -2.40 28.97 5.10
N GLU A 45 -1.92 29.34 3.91
CA GLU A 45 -2.36 30.53 3.15
C GLU A 45 -3.81 30.42 2.68
N GLN A 46 -4.26 29.22 2.30
CA GLN A 46 -5.61 28.98 1.76
C GLN A 46 -6.56 28.31 2.77
N PHE A 47 -6.19 28.25 4.05
CA PHE A 47 -7.01 27.57 5.07
C PHE A 47 -8.43 28.17 5.18
N ASN A 48 -8.58 29.47 5.00
CA ASN A 48 -9.88 30.14 5.07
C ASN A 48 -10.87 29.74 3.95
N ASP A 49 -10.37 29.13 2.86
CA ASP A 49 -11.21 28.70 1.73
C ASP A 49 -12.09 27.49 2.09
N ILE A 50 -11.86 26.85 3.27
CA ILE A 50 -12.73 25.78 3.78
C ILE A 50 -14.17 26.22 4.04
N GLN A 51 -14.44 27.52 4.12
CA GLN A 51 -15.81 28.08 4.24
C GLN A 51 -16.60 27.97 2.94
N HIS A 52 -15.96 27.65 1.81
CA HIS A 52 -16.59 27.47 0.50
C HIS A 52 -16.55 26.01 0.06
N TYR A 53 -17.51 25.63 -0.80
CA TYR A 53 -17.42 24.32 -1.46
C TYR A 53 -16.16 24.23 -2.31
N PRO A 54 -15.48 23.06 -2.32
CA PRO A 54 -14.32 22.88 -3.19
C PRO A 54 -14.70 22.92 -4.66
N ASP A 55 -13.74 23.15 -5.55
CA ASP A 55 -13.95 22.92 -6.99
C ASP A 55 -14.31 21.46 -7.23
N SER A 56 -15.55 21.21 -7.67
CA SER A 56 -16.08 19.86 -7.88
C SER A 56 -15.37 19.10 -8.99
N GLN A 57 -14.70 19.81 -9.90
CA GLN A 57 -13.95 19.26 -11.03
C GLN A 57 -12.45 19.18 -10.76
N CYS A 58 -11.94 19.81 -9.68
CA CYS A 58 -10.52 19.89 -9.34
C CYS A 58 -9.68 20.40 -10.54
N ASN A 59 -10.13 21.45 -11.23
CA ASN A 59 -9.60 21.86 -12.54
C ASN A 59 -8.11 22.14 -12.52
N ASP A 60 -7.60 22.94 -11.57
CA ASP A 60 -6.18 23.27 -11.48
C ASP A 60 -5.32 22.02 -11.23
N LEU A 61 -5.76 21.15 -10.35
CA LEU A 61 -5.05 19.91 -10.05
C LEU A 61 -5.10 18.92 -11.22
N ARG A 62 -6.25 18.81 -11.91
CA ARG A 62 -6.39 17.99 -13.12
C ARG A 62 -5.44 18.44 -14.20
N LYS A 63 -5.38 19.76 -14.46
CA LYS A 63 -4.46 20.36 -15.44
C LYS A 63 -3.01 20.03 -15.11
N ALA A 64 -2.59 20.24 -13.86
CA ALA A 64 -1.22 19.99 -13.46
C ALA A 64 -0.85 18.48 -13.54
N ILE A 65 -1.79 17.58 -13.23
CA ILE A 65 -1.58 16.13 -13.41
C ILE A 65 -1.53 15.77 -14.90
N ALA A 66 -2.40 16.32 -15.73
CA ALA A 66 -2.39 16.08 -17.18
C ALA A 66 -1.05 16.50 -17.80
N GLU A 67 -0.53 17.68 -17.44
CA GLU A 67 0.79 18.15 -17.86
C GLU A 67 1.91 17.19 -17.41
N ARG A 68 1.88 16.75 -16.14
CA ARG A 68 2.88 15.82 -15.58
C ARG A 68 2.86 14.44 -16.25
N THR A 69 1.68 13.96 -16.63
CA THR A 69 1.50 12.62 -17.23
C THR A 69 1.44 12.64 -18.74
N SER A 70 1.60 13.83 -19.37
CA SER A 70 1.60 14.02 -20.81
C SER A 70 0.30 13.57 -21.49
N CYS A 71 -0.86 13.88 -20.86
CA CYS A 71 -2.19 13.58 -21.40
C CYS A 71 -3.10 14.81 -21.39
N ASN A 72 -4.35 14.67 -21.82
CA ASN A 72 -5.36 15.72 -21.74
C ASN A 72 -6.05 15.71 -20.37
N GLU A 73 -6.60 16.83 -19.93
CA GLU A 73 -7.41 16.91 -18.71
C GLU A 73 -8.61 15.97 -18.74
N SER A 74 -9.20 15.72 -19.94
CA SER A 74 -10.28 14.76 -20.13
C SER A 74 -9.91 13.29 -19.83
N ASN A 75 -8.62 13.00 -19.67
CA ASN A 75 -8.12 11.66 -19.30
C ASN A 75 -7.96 11.47 -17.78
N VAL A 76 -8.17 12.52 -16.96
CA VAL A 76 -7.82 12.50 -15.53
C VAL A 76 -9.06 12.61 -14.65
N ILE A 77 -9.14 11.78 -13.61
CA ILE A 77 -10.10 11.92 -12.48
C ILE A 77 -9.32 12.05 -11.17
N ILE A 78 -9.67 13.06 -10.37
CA ILE A 78 -9.13 13.22 -9.02
C ILE A 78 -10.08 12.54 -8.02
N GLY A 79 -9.52 11.84 -7.04
CA GLY A 79 -10.28 11.12 -6.03
C GLY A 79 -9.87 11.44 -4.59
N ASN A 80 -10.78 11.22 -3.67
CA ASN A 80 -10.56 11.29 -2.22
C ASN A 80 -9.71 10.11 -1.74
N GLY A 81 -8.42 10.13 -2.10
CA GLY A 81 -7.49 9.02 -2.11
C GLY A 81 -7.73 8.09 -3.32
N SER A 82 -6.73 7.26 -3.60
CA SER A 82 -6.88 6.21 -4.64
C SER A 82 -8.00 5.20 -4.30
N ASN A 83 -8.34 5.03 -3.04
CA ASN A 83 -9.41 4.12 -2.61
C ASN A 83 -10.77 4.49 -3.22
N GLU A 84 -11.17 5.75 -3.19
CA GLU A 84 -12.43 6.17 -3.87
C GLU A 84 -12.47 5.68 -5.32
N LEU A 85 -11.33 5.78 -6.01
CA LEU A 85 -11.24 5.40 -7.42
C LEU A 85 -11.32 3.88 -7.62
N PHE A 86 -10.72 3.09 -6.73
CA PHE A 86 -10.85 1.63 -6.77
C PHE A 86 -12.29 1.15 -6.55
N TYR A 87 -13.07 1.83 -5.71
CA TYR A 87 -14.49 1.53 -5.53
C TYR A 87 -15.36 2.07 -6.67
N LEU A 88 -15.00 3.22 -7.26
CA LEU A 88 -15.71 3.82 -8.39
C LEU A 88 -15.63 2.94 -9.66
N ILE A 89 -14.45 2.39 -9.97
CA ILE A 89 -14.18 1.65 -11.19
C ILE A 89 -15.13 0.45 -11.38
N PRO A 90 -15.21 -0.54 -10.47
CA PRO A 90 -16.10 -1.68 -10.64
C PRO A 90 -17.59 -1.28 -10.55
N ARG A 91 -17.93 -0.30 -9.72
CA ARG A 91 -19.31 0.22 -9.61
C ARG A 91 -19.80 0.83 -10.93
N ALA A 92 -18.92 1.54 -11.65
CA ALA A 92 -19.30 2.21 -12.90
C ALA A 92 -19.22 1.31 -14.14
N LEU A 93 -18.25 0.39 -14.19
CA LEU A 93 -18.01 -0.44 -15.37
C LEU A 93 -18.69 -1.79 -15.31
N GLN A 94 -19.11 -2.28 -14.14
CA GLN A 94 -19.88 -3.51 -13.92
C GLN A 94 -19.36 -4.73 -14.69
N PRO A 95 -18.09 -5.15 -14.51
CA PRO A 95 -17.58 -6.36 -15.16
C PRO A 95 -18.32 -7.60 -14.64
N LYS A 96 -18.34 -8.69 -15.42
CA LYS A 96 -18.94 -9.95 -14.96
C LYS A 96 -18.19 -10.57 -13.79
N LYS A 97 -16.88 -10.41 -13.74
CA LYS A 97 -16.01 -10.92 -12.65
C LYS A 97 -14.84 -9.99 -12.40
N GLY A 98 -14.39 -9.96 -11.16
CA GLY A 98 -13.10 -9.39 -10.75
C GLY A 98 -12.03 -10.47 -10.74
N VAL A 99 -10.79 -10.13 -11.10
CA VAL A 99 -9.63 -11.02 -10.95
C VAL A 99 -8.53 -10.31 -10.19
N LEU A 100 -8.00 -10.98 -9.17
CA LEU A 100 -6.90 -10.49 -8.35
C LEU A 100 -5.75 -11.49 -8.36
N LEU A 101 -4.52 -11.00 -8.52
CA LEU A 101 -3.30 -11.79 -8.31
C LEU A 101 -2.82 -11.55 -6.87
N GLN A 102 -2.98 -12.56 -6.05
CA GLN A 102 -2.63 -12.52 -4.63
C GLN A 102 -1.18 -13.01 -4.39
N PRO A 103 -0.45 -12.47 -3.38
CA PRO A 103 -0.90 -11.44 -2.43
C PRO A 103 -0.88 -10.04 -3.05
N THR A 104 -1.94 -9.26 -2.80
CA THR A 104 -2.05 -7.86 -3.23
C THR A 104 -2.88 -7.03 -2.25
N PHE A 105 -3.16 -5.77 -2.58
CA PHE A 105 -3.88 -4.85 -1.71
C PHE A 105 -5.33 -5.32 -1.44
N ALA A 106 -5.66 -5.51 -0.18
CA ALA A 106 -6.92 -6.14 0.25
C ALA A 106 -8.18 -5.38 -0.21
N GLU A 107 -8.13 -4.04 -0.29
CA GLU A 107 -9.25 -3.19 -0.72
C GLU A 107 -9.76 -3.50 -2.14
N PHE A 108 -8.96 -4.14 -2.98
CA PHE A 108 -9.42 -4.54 -4.32
C PHE A 108 -10.56 -5.57 -4.24
N SER A 109 -10.45 -6.54 -3.32
CA SER A 109 -11.52 -7.52 -3.09
C SER A 109 -12.79 -6.84 -2.56
N ASP A 110 -12.62 -5.92 -1.62
CA ASP A 110 -13.74 -5.17 -1.04
C ASP A 110 -14.41 -4.27 -2.08
N ALA A 111 -13.67 -3.65 -2.98
CA ALA A 111 -14.21 -2.81 -4.06
C ALA A 111 -15.11 -3.60 -5.01
N PHE A 112 -14.71 -4.82 -5.39
CA PHE A 112 -15.55 -5.72 -6.20
C PHE A 112 -16.77 -6.19 -5.41
N SER A 113 -16.59 -6.65 -4.18
CA SER A 113 -17.66 -7.15 -3.32
C SER A 113 -18.73 -6.08 -3.07
N ASN A 114 -18.33 -4.83 -2.82
CA ASN A 114 -19.26 -3.70 -2.67
C ASN A 114 -20.05 -3.37 -3.95
N SER A 115 -19.56 -3.83 -5.10
CA SER A 115 -20.25 -3.68 -6.39
C SER A 115 -21.06 -4.93 -6.79
N ASN A 116 -21.18 -5.92 -5.89
CA ASN A 116 -21.79 -7.24 -6.11
C ASN A 116 -21.15 -8.02 -7.27
N ILE A 117 -19.82 -7.93 -7.41
CA ILE A 117 -19.04 -8.62 -8.42
C ILE A 117 -18.24 -9.73 -7.76
N ASP A 118 -18.40 -10.96 -8.28
CA ASP A 118 -17.64 -12.12 -7.83
C ASP A 118 -16.15 -11.97 -8.17
N VAL A 119 -15.29 -12.34 -7.22
CA VAL A 119 -13.83 -12.24 -7.36
C VAL A 119 -13.21 -13.61 -7.52
N ILE A 120 -12.41 -13.75 -8.55
CA ILE A 120 -11.50 -14.88 -8.74
C ILE A 120 -10.12 -14.46 -8.25
N GLU A 121 -9.62 -15.16 -7.25
CA GLU A 121 -8.31 -14.91 -6.69
C GLU A 121 -7.31 -15.97 -7.17
N ILE A 122 -6.26 -15.51 -7.84
CA ILE A 122 -5.17 -16.34 -8.33
C ILE A 122 -4.02 -16.18 -7.34
N ILE A 123 -3.74 -17.24 -6.57
CA ILE A 123 -2.63 -17.22 -5.61
C ILE A 123 -1.31 -17.39 -6.38
N ASN A 124 -0.39 -16.47 -6.13
CA ASN A 124 0.98 -16.54 -6.60
C ASN A 124 1.82 -17.29 -5.55
N ASP A 125 2.16 -18.51 -5.87
CA ASP A 125 2.96 -19.44 -5.04
C ASP A 125 4.44 -19.48 -5.45
N ASP A 126 4.85 -18.66 -6.40
CA ASP A 126 6.25 -18.52 -6.79
C ASP A 126 7.09 -17.86 -5.69
N LYS A 127 8.34 -18.28 -5.57
CA LYS A 127 9.24 -17.91 -4.48
C LYS A 127 9.39 -16.39 -4.26
N ASP A 128 9.41 -15.60 -5.35
CA ASP A 128 9.64 -14.15 -5.30
C ASP A 128 8.40 -13.35 -5.72
N PHE A 129 7.23 -13.98 -5.80
CA PHE A 129 5.95 -13.36 -6.15
C PHE A 129 5.96 -12.55 -7.46
N PRO A 130 6.51 -13.03 -8.57
CA PRO A 130 6.52 -12.27 -9.83
C PRO A 130 5.09 -12.01 -10.32
N LEU A 131 4.80 -10.77 -10.70
CA LEU A 131 3.42 -10.38 -11.02
C LEU A 131 2.91 -11.08 -12.30
N ILE A 132 3.72 -11.26 -13.31
CA ILE A 132 3.25 -11.60 -14.67
C ILE A 132 3.59 -13.02 -15.14
N ASN A 133 4.72 -13.60 -14.81
CA ASN A 133 5.24 -14.77 -15.54
C ASN A 133 4.40 -16.07 -15.48
N THR A 134 4.00 -16.53 -14.30
CA THR A 134 3.30 -17.81 -14.12
C THR A 134 1.78 -17.67 -14.05
N ASN A 135 1.29 -16.45 -13.83
CA ASN A 135 -0.13 -16.19 -13.62
C ASN A 135 -0.90 -15.84 -14.89
N ILE A 136 -0.21 -15.45 -15.99
CA ILE A 136 -0.85 -15.09 -17.25
C ILE A 136 -1.73 -16.21 -17.84
N PRO A 137 -1.31 -17.51 -17.87
CA PRO A 137 -2.16 -18.57 -18.36
C PRO A 137 -3.46 -18.73 -17.56
N ARG A 138 -3.40 -18.55 -16.22
CA ARG A 138 -4.57 -18.59 -15.33
C ARG A 138 -5.50 -17.40 -15.59
N LEU A 139 -4.94 -16.22 -15.84
CA LEU A 139 -5.70 -15.03 -16.22
C LEU A 139 -6.43 -15.24 -17.57
N LYS A 140 -5.75 -15.83 -18.56
CA LYS A 140 -6.33 -16.09 -19.89
C LYS A 140 -7.54 -17.03 -19.84
N SER A 141 -7.69 -17.85 -18.79
CA SER A 141 -8.84 -18.74 -18.62
C SER A 141 -10.12 -18.05 -18.16
N VAL A 142 -10.08 -16.77 -17.76
CA VAL A 142 -11.24 -16.02 -17.27
C VAL A 142 -11.66 -15.00 -18.31
N GLU A 143 -12.82 -15.18 -18.92
CA GLU A 143 -13.38 -14.26 -19.92
C GLU A 143 -14.17 -13.11 -19.29
N GLU A 144 -14.27 -11.98 -19.99
CA GLU A 144 -15.10 -10.80 -19.62
C GLU A 144 -14.91 -10.34 -18.17
N CYS A 145 -13.65 -10.21 -17.75
CA CYS A 145 -13.32 -9.80 -16.39
C CYS A 145 -12.61 -8.44 -16.35
N MET A 146 -12.58 -7.88 -15.16
CA MET A 146 -11.72 -6.76 -14.79
C MET A 146 -10.60 -7.27 -13.89
N VAL A 147 -9.37 -6.89 -14.19
CA VAL A 147 -8.17 -7.33 -13.47
C VAL A 147 -7.59 -6.15 -12.73
N PHE A 148 -7.41 -6.26 -11.41
CA PHE A 148 -6.64 -5.29 -10.62
C PHE A 148 -5.25 -5.84 -10.35
N LEU A 149 -4.23 -5.07 -10.71
CA LEU A 149 -2.82 -5.34 -10.48
C LEU A 149 -2.18 -4.18 -9.73
N CYS A 150 -1.21 -4.46 -8.88
CA CYS A 150 -0.46 -3.44 -8.16
C CYS A 150 1.00 -3.45 -8.63
N ASN A 151 1.51 -2.31 -9.12
CA ASN A 151 2.87 -2.16 -9.61
C ASN A 151 3.47 -0.80 -9.22
N PRO A 152 4.41 -0.73 -8.29
CA PRO A 152 4.99 -1.82 -7.47
C PRO A 152 3.99 -2.48 -6.54
N ASN A 153 4.07 -3.82 -6.38
CA ASN A 153 3.07 -4.57 -5.64
C ASN A 153 3.19 -4.38 -4.11
N ASN A 154 2.08 -4.18 -3.47
CA ASN A 154 1.92 -4.22 -2.02
C ASN A 154 1.20 -5.52 -1.61
N PRO A 155 1.82 -6.43 -0.81
CA PRO A 155 2.93 -6.16 0.13
C PRO A 155 4.33 -6.60 -0.34
N THR A 156 4.47 -7.19 -1.54
CA THR A 156 5.70 -7.89 -1.94
C THR A 156 6.84 -6.97 -2.35
N GLY A 157 6.55 -5.73 -2.76
CA GLY A 157 7.54 -4.80 -3.30
C GLY A 157 8.00 -5.17 -4.73
N GLN A 158 7.39 -6.15 -5.38
CA GLN A 158 7.76 -6.55 -6.72
C GLN A 158 7.40 -5.48 -7.75
N LEU A 159 8.27 -5.32 -8.74
CA LEU A 159 8.18 -4.32 -9.79
C LEU A 159 8.23 -4.99 -11.17
N THR A 160 7.20 -4.75 -11.96
CA THR A 160 7.05 -5.33 -13.31
C THR A 160 7.39 -4.28 -14.36
N ARG A 161 8.04 -4.70 -15.44
CA ARG A 161 8.41 -3.83 -16.54
C ARG A 161 7.19 -3.34 -17.31
N LYS A 162 7.29 -2.13 -17.85
CA LYS A 162 6.26 -1.51 -18.70
C LYS A 162 5.88 -2.40 -19.86
N GLU A 163 6.86 -2.95 -20.57
CA GLU A 163 6.67 -3.77 -21.77
C GLU A 163 5.79 -4.98 -21.46
N ASP A 164 6.04 -5.65 -20.31
CA ASP A 164 5.29 -6.84 -19.89
C ASP A 164 3.82 -6.49 -19.57
N ILE A 165 3.58 -5.32 -18.96
CA ILE A 165 2.23 -4.85 -18.68
C ILE A 165 1.51 -4.47 -19.97
N ILE A 166 2.19 -3.78 -20.90
CA ILE A 166 1.61 -3.41 -22.20
C ILE A 166 1.25 -4.64 -23.02
N GLU A 167 2.12 -5.67 -23.03
CA GLU A 167 1.84 -6.95 -23.69
C GLU A 167 0.61 -7.61 -23.07
N LEU A 168 0.53 -7.66 -21.74
CA LEU A 168 -0.65 -8.18 -21.04
C LEU A 168 -1.94 -7.45 -21.45
N VAL A 169 -1.92 -6.11 -21.52
CA VAL A 169 -3.08 -5.30 -21.90
C VAL A 169 -3.48 -5.59 -23.35
N LYS A 170 -2.52 -5.64 -24.30
CA LYS A 170 -2.76 -5.92 -25.72
C LYS A 170 -3.29 -7.33 -25.97
N ASP A 171 -2.76 -8.32 -25.25
CA ASP A 171 -3.20 -9.71 -25.33
C ASP A 171 -4.61 -9.96 -24.78
N ASN A 172 -5.16 -8.98 -24.06
CA ASN A 172 -6.44 -9.08 -23.36
C ASN A 172 -7.41 -7.92 -23.71
N PRO A 173 -7.72 -7.67 -24.99
CA PRO A 173 -8.47 -6.47 -25.43
C PRO A 173 -9.90 -6.40 -24.87
N ASN A 174 -10.49 -7.52 -24.47
CA ASN A 174 -11.85 -7.60 -23.93
C ASN A 174 -11.87 -7.57 -22.39
N ARG A 175 -10.74 -7.30 -21.73
CA ARG A 175 -10.61 -7.23 -20.28
C ARG A 175 -10.15 -5.84 -19.88
N MET A 176 -10.82 -5.24 -18.91
CA MET A 176 -10.31 -4.01 -18.32
C MET A 176 -9.16 -4.33 -17.35
N ILE A 177 -8.00 -3.75 -17.59
CA ILE A 177 -6.83 -3.89 -16.73
C ILE A 177 -6.66 -2.59 -15.93
N VAL A 178 -6.64 -2.69 -14.61
CA VAL A 178 -6.45 -1.58 -13.69
C VAL A 178 -5.11 -1.76 -12.98
N ILE A 179 -4.23 -0.79 -13.14
CA ILE A 179 -2.90 -0.83 -12.51
C ILE A 179 -2.85 0.18 -11.37
N ASP A 180 -2.63 -0.31 -10.15
CA ASP A 180 -2.34 0.54 -8.99
C ASP A 180 -0.85 0.91 -8.97
N GLU A 181 -0.55 2.14 -9.27
CA GLU A 181 0.79 2.73 -9.22
C GLU A 181 0.98 3.63 -7.97
N ALA A 182 0.32 3.33 -6.84
CA ALA A 182 0.37 4.17 -5.64
C ALA A 182 1.77 4.35 -5.04
N PHE A 183 2.72 3.48 -5.37
CA PHE A 183 4.11 3.56 -4.94
C PHE A 183 5.09 3.91 -6.07
N MET A 184 4.63 4.13 -7.30
CA MET A 184 5.49 4.35 -8.46
C MET A 184 6.34 5.62 -8.33
N ASP A 185 5.87 6.67 -7.67
CA ASP A 185 6.63 7.90 -7.46
C ASP A 185 7.97 7.70 -6.70
N PHE A 186 8.11 6.59 -5.94
CA PHE A 186 9.38 6.21 -5.28
C PHE A 186 10.41 5.61 -6.23
N ILE A 187 10.03 5.23 -7.45
CA ILE A 187 10.92 4.64 -8.45
C ILE A 187 11.62 5.77 -9.21
N GLU A 188 12.96 5.71 -9.30
CA GLU A 188 13.76 6.74 -9.95
C GLU A 188 13.53 6.76 -11.47
N ASP A 189 13.61 5.59 -12.11
CA ASP A 189 13.40 5.40 -13.54
C ASP A 189 11.97 4.92 -13.82
N ASP A 190 10.94 5.61 -13.30
CA ASP A 190 9.55 5.17 -13.40
C ASP A 190 9.07 5.00 -14.85
N GLU A 191 9.67 5.67 -15.81
CA GLU A 191 9.37 5.52 -17.25
C GLU A 191 9.59 4.08 -17.79
N LYS A 192 10.42 3.27 -17.11
CA LYS A 192 10.64 1.85 -17.45
C LYS A 192 9.56 0.92 -16.90
N TYR A 193 8.71 1.40 -16.03
CA TYR A 193 7.78 0.57 -15.25
C TYR A 193 6.33 1.08 -15.28
N SER A 194 6.15 2.40 -15.31
CA SER A 194 4.83 3.02 -15.33
C SER A 194 4.19 2.95 -16.70
N VAL A 195 2.90 2.62 -16.73
CA VAL A 195 2.08 2.62 -17.95
C VAL A 195 1.08 3.79 -17.97
N ILE A 196 1.33 4.83 -17.18
CA ILE A 196 0.41 5.96 -17.05
C ILE A 196 0.29 6.78 -18.34
N LYS A 197 1.39 6.88 -19.12
CA LYS A 197 1.39 7.61 -20.39
C LYS A 197 0.66 6.84 -21.51
N GLU A 198 0.55 5.52 -21.38
CA GLU A 198 -0.14 4.64 -22.30
C GLU A 198 -1.65 4.54 -22.01
N ALA A 199 -2.07 4.80 -20.76
CA ALA A 199 -3.47 4.68 -20.35
C ALA A 199 -4.46 5.54 -21.18
N PRO A 200 -4.14 6.77 -21.61
CA PRO A 200 -5.01 7.53 -22.49
C PRO A 200 -5.19 6.93 -23.89
N LEU A 201 -4.24 6.09 -24.31
CA LEU A 201 -4.15 5.55 -25.68
C LEU A 201 -4.74 4.14 -25.80
N MET A 202 -5.12 3.50 -24.69
CA MET A 202 -5.59 2.12 -24.67
C MET A 202 -7.01 2.04 -24.10
N ASP A 203 -7.91 1.33 -24.79
CA ASP A 203 -9.33 1.29 -24.42
C ASP A 203 -9.62 0.47 -23.17
N ASN A 204 -8.69 -0.39 -22.77
CA ASN A 204 -8.83 -1.35 -21.69
C ASN A 204 -7.80 -1.16 -20.57
N LEU A 205 -7.24 0.04 -20.41
CA LEU A 205 -6.25 0.34 -19.37
C LEU A 205 -6.68 1.53 -18.51
N ILE A 206 -6.65 1.34 -17.19
CA ILE A 206 -6.79 2.39 -16.19
C ILE A 206 -5.55 2.35 -15.28
N VAL A 207 -4.94 3.48 -15.03
CA VAL A 207 -3.84 3.61 -14.07
C VAL A 207 -4.28 4.50 -12.91
N VAL A 208 -4.08 4.03 -11.68
CA VAL A 208 -4.44 4.76 -10.46
C VAL A 208 -3.17 5.10 -9.68
N ARG A 209 -3.02 6.37 -9.25
CA ARG A 209 -1.90 6.83 -8.41
C ARG A 209 -2.38 7.45 -7.11
N SER A 210 -1.52 7.44 -6.09
CA SER A 210 -1.76 8.02 -4.77
C SER A 210 -0.71 9.08 -4.45
N LEU A 211 -1.12 10.28 -4.10
CA LEU A 211 -0.20 11.33 -3.64
C LEU A 211 0.09 11.23 -2.13
N THR A 212 -0.63 10.37 -1.40
CA THR A 212 -0.60 10.34 0.07
C THR A 212 0.68 9.76 0.65
N LYS A 213 1.28 8.74 -0.01
CA LYS A 213 2.45 8.04 0.53
C LYS A 213 3.74 8.79 0.26
N PHE A 214 3.94 9.16 -1.00
CA PHE A 214 5.15 9.83 -1.46
C PHE A 214 5.30 11.24 -0.88
N TYR A 215 4.21 12.00 -0.82
CA TYR A 215 4.23 13.36 -0.28
C TYR A 215 3.88 13.44 1.22
N GLY A 216 3.76 12.32 1.92
CA GLY A 216 3.68 12.27 3.38
C GLY A 216 2.44 12.91 4.01
N PHE A 217 1.30 12.97 3.30
CA PHE A 217 0.04 13.53 3.80
C PHE A 217 -1.17 12.57 3.69
N PRO A 218 -1.09 11.36 4.26
CA PRO A 218 -2.15 10.36 4.14
C PRO A 218 -3.50 10.84 4.67
N GLY A 219 -3.51 11.74 5.65
CA GLY A 219 -4.73 12.30 6.26
C GLY A 219 -5.55 13.20 5.32
N LEU A 220 -4.93 13.78 4.28
CA LEU A 220 -5.63 14.65 3.31
C LEU A 220 -6.45 13.86 2.28
N ARG A 221 -6.15 12.57 2.09
CA ARG A 221 -6.89 11.69 1.17
C ARG A 221 -6.89 12.20 -0.26
N LEU A 222 -5.81 11.99 -1.01
CA LEU A 222 -5.69 12.44 -2.39
C LEU A 222 -5.07 11.37 -3.29
N GLY A 223 -5.70 11.14 -4.45
CA GLY A 223 -5.22 10.28 -5.51
C GLY A 223 -5.84 10.68 -6.85
N TYR A 224 -5.41 10.03 -7.91
CA TYR A 224 -5.94 10.27 -9.24
C TYR A 224 -5.87 9.02 -10.10
N LEU A 225 -6.68 8.95 -11.14
CA LEU A 225 -6.56 7.97 -12.20
C LEU A 225 -6.38 8.64 -13.55
N VAL A 226 -5.76 7.89 -14.47
CA VAL A 226 -5.61 8.25 -15.88
C VAL A 226 -6.13 7.08 -16.73
N SER A 227 -6.92 7.40 -17.74
CA SER A 227 -7.45 6.44 -18.73
C SER A 227 -7.84 7.17 -20.03
N ASN A 228 -8.33 6.45 -21.03
CA ASN A 228 -8.92 7.08 -22.20
C ASN A 228 -10.19 7.88 -21.84
N GLU A 229 -10.52 8.87 -22.66
CA GLU A 229 -11.63 9.82 -22.41
C GLU A 229 -12.99 9.10 -22.33
N SER A 230 -13.22 8.06 -23.13
CA SER A 230 -14.49 7.29 -23.10
C SER A 230 -14.68 6.62 -21.73
N THR A 231 -13.63 6.01 -21.18
CA THR A 231 -13.65 5.38 -19.86
C THR A 231 -13.83 6.43 -18.76
N VAL A 232 -13.09 7.55 -18.82
CA VAL A 232 -13.24 8.67 -17.88
C VAL A 232 -14.67 9.18 -17.86
N ASN A 233 -15.28 9.41 -19.02
CA ASN A 233 -16.66 9.87 -19.13
C ASN A 233 -17.67 8.88 -18.54
N LYS A 234 -17.45 7.57 -18.66
CA LYS A 234 -18.29 6.57 -17.99
C LYS A 234 -18.15 6.63 -16.46
N LEU A 235 -16.93 6.72 -15.96
CA LEU A 235 -16.63 6.80 -14.51
C LEU A 235 -17.23 8.08 -13.88
N MET A 236 -17.09 9.22 -14.55
CA MET A 236 -17.58 10.51 -14.06
C MET A 236 -19.11 10.56 -13.85
N ARG A 237 -19.91 9.71 -14.53
CA ARG A 237 -21.37 9.59 -14.29
C ARG A 237 -21.70 8.99 -12.92
N TYR A 238 -20.78 8.27 -12.31
CA TYR A 238 -20.94 7.58 -11.02
C TYR A 238 -20.14 8.21 -9.89
N LYS A 239 -19.30 9.20 -10.23
CA LYS A 239 -18.52 9.92 -9.22
C LYS A 239 -19.40 10.97 -8.52
N GLU A 240 -19.42 10.93 -7.20
CA GLU A 240 -20.09 11.97 -6.41
C GLU A 240 -19.32 13.32 -6.55
N PRO A 241 -20.05 14.46 -6.61
CA PRO A 241 -19.41 15.77 -6.60
C PRO A 241 -18.80 16.07 -5.23
N TRP A 242 -17.79 16.97 -5.21
CA TRP A 242 -17.16 17.52 -4.00
C TRP A 242 -16.48 16.50 -3.07
N THR A 243 -16.17 15.29 -3.51
CA THR A 243 -15.52 14.27 -2.67
C THR A 243 -14.09 14.66 -2.29
N VAL A 244 -13.41 15.50 -3.09
CA VAL A 244 -12.06 15.97 -2.83
C VAL A 244 -12.11 17.35 -2.17
N ASN A 245 -11.72 17.43 -0.91
CA ASN A 245 -11.79 18.66 -0.14
C ASN A 245 -10.78 19.72 -0.63
N THR A 246 -11.07 21.00 -0.33
CA THR A 246 -10.27 22.17 -0.75
C THR A 246 -8.80 22.02 -0.36
N ILE A 247 -8.52 21.64 0.89
CA ILE A 247 -7.16 21.53 1.41
C ILE A 247 -6.37 20.43 0.68
N ALA A 248 -7.03 19.31 0.33
CA ALA A 248 -6.40 18.26 -0.46
C ALA A 248 -6.03 18.73 -1.87
N GLN A 249 -6.90 19.53 -2.54
CA GLN A 249 -6.62 20.09 -3.87
C GLN A 249 -5.42 21.04 -3.82
N VAL A 250 -5.39 21.94 -2.86
CA VAL A 250 -4.28 22.89 -2.62
C VAL A 250 -2.97 22.15 -2.33
N ALA A 251 -3.01 21.19 -1.42
CA ALA A 251 -1.86 20.38 -1.05
C ALA A 251 -1.31 19.58 -2.24
N GLY A 252 -2.22 18.97 -3.03
CA GLY A 252 -1.85 18.22 -4.22
C GLY A 252 -1.15 19.07 -5.26
N LEU A 253 -1.70 20.24 -5.56
CA LEU A 253 -1.13 21.18 -6.53
C LEU A 253 0.27 21.67 -6.10
N ALA A 254 0.44 22.03 -4.83
CA ALA A 254 1.73 22.43 -4.28
C ALA A 254 2.75 21.26 -4.33
N ALA A 255 2.31 20.05 -3.96
CA ALA A 255 3.18 18.88 -3.86
C ALA A 255 3.73 18.43 -5.22
N ILE A 256 2.88 18.33 -6.26
CA ILE A 256 3.31 17.82 -7.57
C ILE A 256 4.27 18.74 -8.29
N ASN A 257 4.29 20.01 -7.94
CA ASN A 257 5.21 21.03 -8.49
C ASN A 257 6.56 21.06 -7.75
N ASP A 258 6.69 20.42 -6.58
CA ASP A 258 7.95 20.38 -5.81
C ASP A 258 8.88 19.26 -6.32
N LYS A 259 9.57 19.56 -7.41
CA LYS A 259 10.53 18.63 -8.04
C LYS A 259 11.74 18.36 -7.16
N GLU A 260 12.16 19.33 -6.35
CA GLU A 260 13.29 19.18 -5.43
C GLU A 260 12.95 18.20 -4.32
N PHE A 261 11.79 18.35 -3.68
CA PHE A 261 11.33 17.38 -2.69
C PHE A 261 11.22 15.96 -3.27
N ALA A 262 10.73 15.84 -4.50
CA ALA A 262 10.61 14.55 -5.17
C ALA A 262 11.99 13.89 -5.40
N ALA A 263 12.98 14.66 -5.86
CA ALA A 263 14.35 14.16 -6.04
C ALA A 263 15.00 13.76 -4.71
N ASN A 264 14.91 14.63 -3.70
CA ASN A 264 15.44 14.39 -2.36
C ASN A 264 14.80 13.16 -1.70
N THR A 265 13.48 12.98 -1.87
CA THR A 265 12.76 11.80 -1.37
C THR A 265 13.29 10.51 -1.97
N ARG A 266 13.41 10.43 -3.31
CA ARG A 266 13.93 9.21 -3.97
C ARG A 266 15.34 8.87 -3.52
N GLN A 267 16.22 9.85 -3.48
CA GLN A 267 17.59 9.68 -3.01
C GLN A 267 17.62 9.19 -1.55
N TYR A 268 16.89 9.86 -0.66
CA TYR A 268 16.85 9.50 0.76
C TYR A 268 16.32 8.09 0.97
N VAL A 269 15.18 7.78 0.36
CA VAL A 269 14.55 6.45 0.48
C VAL A 269 15.46 5.36 -0.11
N SER A 270 16.15 5.61 -1.21
CA SER A 270 17.09 4.65 -1.80
C SER A 270 18.22 4.28 -0.82
N VAL A 271 18.83 5.28 -0.17
CA VAL A 271 19.89 5.07 0.83
C VAL A 271 19.38 4.32 2.06
N GLU A 272 18.24 4.77 2.61
CA GLU A 272 17.69 4.17 3.82
C GLU A 272 17.09 2.77 3.58
N LYS A 273 16.55 2.53 2.40
CA LYS A 273 16.07 1.23 1.95
C LYS A 273 17.19 0.19 1.91
N THR A 274 18.33 0.57 1.30
CA THR A 274 19.53 -0.30 1.26
C THR A 274 20.04 -0.60 2.65
N PHE A 275 20.18 0.43 3.49
CA PHE A 275 20.62 0.25 4.87
C PHE A 275 19.73 -0.70 5.66
N LEU A 276 18.39 -0.51 5.58
CA LEU A 276 17.45 -1.36 6.30
C LEU A 276 17.45 -2.80 5.76
N TYR A 277 17.50 -2.97 4.44
CA TYR A 277 17.55 -4.28 3.80
C TYR A 277 18.82 -5.04 4.20
N ASP A 278 19.98 -4.42 4.07
CA ASP A 278 21.26 -5.03 4.44
C ASP A 278 21.28 -5.41 5.93
N GLY A 279 20.77 -4.53 6.80
CA GLY A 279 20.63 -4.83 8.23
C GLY A 279 19.73 -6.04 8.50
N LEU A 280 18.57 -6.14 7.82
CA LEU A 280 17.64 -7.26 7.96
C LEU A 280 18.28 -8.59 7.49
N THR A 281 19.10 -8.59 6.42
CA THR A 281 19.78 -9.80 5.93
C THR A 281 20.78 -10.39 6.94
N THR A 282 21.25 -9.59 7.90
CA THR A 282 22.17 -10.08 8.95
C THR A 282 21.45 -10.78 10.10
N ILE A 283 20.14 -10.65 10.20
CA ILE A 283 19.34 -11.23 11.31
C ILE A 283 18.99 -12.68 10.97
N LYS A 284 19.44 -13.62 11.80
CA LYS A 284 19.14 -15.05 11.62
C LYS A 284 17.64 -15.33 11.85
N GLY A 285 17.08 -16.25 11.06
CA GLY A 285 15.69 -16.72 11.21
C GLY A 285 14.66 -15.84 10.51
N ILE A 286 15.10 -14.81 9.75
CA ILE A 286 14.25 -14.06 8.85
C ILE A 286 14.85 -13.95 7.45
N HIS A 287 14.00 -13.81 6.45
CA HIS A 287 14.38 -13.58 5.05
C HIS A 287 13.66 -12.32 4.51
N PRO A 288 14.36 -11.20 4.36
CA PRO A 288 13.82 -10.02 3.71
C PRO A 288 13.79 -10.20 2.19
N PHE A 289 12.69 -9.85 1.54
CA PHE A 289 12.59 -9.79 0.08
C PHE A 289 13.22 -8.51 -0.45
N GLN A 290 13.84 -8.59 -1.63
CA GLN A 290 14.48 -7.44 -2.26
C GLN A 290 13.47 -6.30 -2.49
N PRO A 291 13.63 -5.13 -1.85
CA PRO A 291 12.68 -4.05 -1.96
C PRO A 291 12.93 -3.18 -3.19
N THR A 292 11.86 -2.73 -3.85
CA THR A 292 11.93 -1.70 -4.89
C THR A 292 11.47 -0.33 -4.38
N VAL A 293 10.61 -0.30 -3.38
CA VAL A 293 9.94 0.91 -2.83
C VAL A 293 10.30 1.15 -1.36
N ASN A 294 9.53 1.99 -0.68
CA ASN A 294 9.78 2.40 0.71
C ASN A 294 9.23 1.41 1.77
N PHE A 295 9.19 0.12 1.46
CA PHE A 295 8.89 -0.94 2.42
C PHE A 295 9.56 -2.26 2.03
N ILE A 296 9.69 -3.16 2.99
CA ILE A 296 10.33 -4.47 2.84
C ILE A 296 9.39 -5.52 3.39
N LEU A 297 9.02 -6.51 2.56
CA LEU A 297 8.37 -7.74 3.03
C LEU A 297 9.44 -8.64 3.64
N VAL A 298 9.12 -9.25 4.77
CA VAL A 298 10.02 -10.16 5.50
C VAL A 298 9.30 -11.45 5.81
N LYS A 299 9.93 -12.58 5.52
CA LYS A 299 9.48 -13.92 5.92
C LYS A 299 10.22 -14.37 7.17
N ILE A 300 9.50 -14.90 8.13
CA ILE A 300 10.05 -15.58 9.31
C ILE A 300 10.34 -17.02 8.89
N GLU A 301 11.60 -17.45 8.98
CA GLU A 301 12.02 -18.82 8.67
C GLU A 301 11.95 -19.74 9.87
N ASP A 302 12.01 -19.19 11.08
CA ASP A 302 11.81 -19.91 12.33
C ASP A 302 10.32 -20.23 12.54
N ARG A 303 9.92 -21.47 12.28
CA ARG A 303 8.54 -21.95 12.39
C ARG A 303 7.93 -21.86 13.78
N LYS A 304 8.73 -21.58 14.81
CA LYS A 304 8.26 -21.37 16.18
C LYS A 304 7.77 -19.95 16.44
N LYS A 305 8.03 -19.01 15.51
CA LYS A 305 7.69 -17.60 15.65
C LYS A 305 6.64 -17.17 14.63
N THR A 306 5.75 -16.28 15.05
CA THR A 306 4.74 -15.67 14.19
C THR A 306 4.93 -14.17 14.14
N SER A 307 4.44 -13.53 13.09
CA SER A 307 4.45 -12.07 12.96
C SER A 307 3.68 -11.37 14.09
N SER A 308 2.63 -12.00 14.61
CA SER A 308 1.89 -11.50 15.78
C SER A 308 2.76 -11.53 17.04
N ALA A 309 3.45 -12.64 17.32
CA ALA A 309 4.33 -12.74 18.49
C ALA A 309 5.50 -11.74 18.42
N ILE A 310 6.10 -11.58 17.23
CA ILE A 310 7.15 -10.56 17.03
C ILE A 310 6.57 -9.16 17.26
N GLN A 311 5.39 -8.85 16.72
CA GLN A 311 4.73 -7.55 16.94
C GLN A 311 4.47 -7.28 18.42
N ASP A 312 3.98 -8.27 19.19
CA ASP A 312 3.72 -8.10 20.62
C ASP A 312 4.99 -7.71 21.41
N VAL A 313 6.13 -8.29 21.06
CA VAL A 313 7.41 -7.92 21.68
C VAL A 313 7.91 -6.54 21.21
N LEU A 314 7.81 -6.25 19.91
CA LEU A 314 8.21 -4.95 19.36
C LEU A 314 7.36 -3.80 19.92
N MET A 315 6.08 -4.02 20.19
CA MET A 315 5.19 -3.02 20.82
C MET A 315 5.67 -2.61 22.23
N LYS A 316 6.33 -3.48 22.99
CA LYS A 316 6.97 -3.13 24.26
C LYS A 316 8.13 -2.12 24.10
N ASN A 317 8.68 -2.03 22.88
CA ASN A 317 9.71 -1.07 22.49
C ASN A 317 9.14 0.12 21.69
N ASN A 318 7.81 0.32 21.71
CA ASN A 318 7.10 1.34 20.95
C ASN A 318 7.34 1.24 19.42
N ILE A 319 7.45 0.02 18.89
CA ILE A 319 7.65 -0.24 17.46
C ILE A 319 6.46 -1.05 16.92
N LEU A 320 5.76 -0.47 15.94
CA LEU A 320 4.65 -1.12 15.26
C LEU A 320 5.07 -1.57 13.86
N ILE A 321 4.94 -2.88 13.57
CA ILE A 321 5.16 -3.46 12.23
C ILE A 321 3.82 -3.81 11.56
N ARG A 322 3.84 -4.13 10.27
CA ARG A 322 2.67 -4.62 9.55
C ARG A 322 2.64 -6.14 9.54
N ASN A 323 1.79 -6.75 10.35
CA ASN A 323 1.49 -8.17 10.24
C ASN A 323 0.79 -8.44 8.89
N CYS A 324 1.31 -9.37 8.09
CA CYS A 324 0.82 -9.68 6.75
C CYS A 324 -0.03 -10.95 6.66
N SER A 325 -0.38 -11.59 7.77
CA SER A 325 -1.18 -12.83 7.78
C SER A 325 -2.57 -12.70 7.16
N ASN A 326 -3.09 -11.48 7.03
CA ASN A 326 -4.38 -11.23 6.40
C ASN A 326 -4.32 -10.98 4.87
N PHE A 327 -3.11 -10.99 4.29
CA PHE A 327 -3.00 -11.00 2.83
C PHE A 327 -3.18 -12.44 2.34
N LYS A 328 -4.12 -12.66 1.42
CA LYS A 328 -4.29 -13.97 0.81
C LYS A 328 -3.01 -14.41 0.09
N GLY A 329 -2.61 -15.67 0.28
CA GLY A 329 -1.34 -16.18 -0.22
C GLY A 329 -0.13 -15.92 0.69
N LEU A 330 -0.32 -15.19 1.80
CA LEU A 330 0.64 -15.10 2.90
C LEU A 330 0.03 -15.69 4.17
N ASP A 331 0.89 -16.07 5.10
CA ASP A 331 0.50 -16.63 6.39
C ASP A 331 1.09 -15.80 7.56
N GLU A 332 0.99 -16.33 8.76
CA GLU A 332 1.50 -15.69 9.98
C GLU A 332 3.03 -15.60 10.06
N THR A 333 3.75 -16.16 9.09
CA THR A 333 5.21 -16.04 9.01
C THR A 333 5.66 -14.77 8.25
N TYR A 334 4.74 -13.95 7.75
CA TYR A 334 5.09 -12.77 7.00
C TYR A 334 4.75 -11.47 7.74
N PHE A 335 5.68 -10.53 7.70
CA PHE A 335 5.44 -9.15 8.12
C PHE A 335 6.09 -8.17 7.13
N ARG A 336 5.65 -6.92 7.15
CA ARG A 336 6.20 -5.86 6.32
C ARG A 336 6.63 -4.69 7.20
N VAL A 337 7.75 -4.06 6.86
CA VAL A 337 8.26 -2.86 7.52
C VAL A 337 8.45 -1.73 6.53
N ALA A 338 8.04 -0.52 6.89
CA ALA A 338 8.31 0.68 6.11
C ALA A 338 9.76 1.13 6.27
N VAL A 339 10.31 1.79 5.25
CA VAL A 339 11.59 2.51 5.35
C VAL A 339 11.35 3.82 6.10
N LYS A 340 12.10 4.06 7.16
CA LYS A 340 12.00 5.25 8.01
C LYS A 340 13.35 6.00 8.04
N THR A 341 13.51 6.92 9.00
CA THR A 341 14.80 7.60 9.21
C THR A 341 15.87 6.62 9.69
N ARG A 342 17.16 6.93 9.44
CA ARG A 342 18.30 6.12 9.88
C ARG A 342 18.20 5.67 11.34
N LYS A 343 17.90 6.61 12.23
CA LYS A 343 17.76 6.35 13.67
C LYS A 343 16.62 5.37 13.97
N GLN A 344 15.48 5.52 13.29
CA GLN A 344 14.32 4.63 13.46
C GLN A 344 14.61 3.25 12.88
N ASN A 345 15.20 3.17 11.68
CA ASN A 345 15.60 1.92 11.05
C ASN A 345 16.58 1.14 11.93
N GLN A 346 17.59 1.81 12.52
CA GLN A 346 18.53 1.18 13.44
C GLN A 346 17.80 0.62 14.68
N LYS A 347 16.89 1.39 15.27
CA LYS A 347 16.11 0.94 16.43
C LYS A 347 15.27 -0.32 16.11
N LEU A 348 14.68 -0.39 14.92
CA LEU A 348 13.98 -1.58 14.46
C LEU A 348 14.93 -2.79 14.33
N LEU A 349 16.10 -2.61 13.70
CA LEU A 349 17.08 -3.68 13.52
C LEU A 349 17.57 -4.24 14.86
N ASP A 350 17.90 -3.36 15.82
CA ASP A 350 18.35 -3.76 17.15
C ASP A 350 17.25 -4.53 17.90
N ALA A 351 16.00 -4.05 17.84
CA ALA A 351 14.87 -4.72 18.47
C ALA A 351 14.56 -6.07 17.81
N LEU A 352 14.54 -6.16 16.47
CA LEU A 352 14.32 -7.43 15.76
C LEU A 352 15.42 -8.44 16.06
N LYS A 353 16.69 -8.02 16.12
CA LYS A 353 17.81 -8.90 16.47
C LYS A 353 17.61 -9.49 17.85
N SER A 354 17.29 -8.65 18.86
CA SER A 354 17.00 -9.12 20.21
C SER A 354 15.83 -10.13 20.22
N VAL A 355 14.71 -9.82 19.55
CA VAL A 355 13.54 -10.72 19.47
C VAL A 355 13.87 -12.04 18.79
N MET A 356 14.76 -12.03 17.80
CA MET A 356 15.14 -13.27 17.08
C MET A 356 16.18 -14.08 17.83
N ASP A 357 17.02 -13.47 18.65
CA ASP A 357 18.04 -14.14 19.49
C ASP A 357 17.44 -14.74 20.79
N ASP A 358 16.36 -14.16 21.34
CA ASP A 358 15.72 -14.55 22.63
C ASP A 358 14.88 -15.84 22.56
N VAL A 359 15.30 -16.88 21.86
CA VAL A 359 14.51 -18.10 21.57
C VAL A 359 14.52 -19.15 22.68
N THR A 360 15.15 -18.91 23.82
CA THR A 360 15.27 -19.92 24.88
C THR A 360 14.33 -19.79 26.08
N SER A 361 13.51 -18.71 26.20
CA SER A 361 12.83 -18.43 27.47
C SER A 361 11.30 -18.55 27.51
N VAL A 362 10.59 -18.81 26.40
CA VAL A 362 9.12 -18.88 26.43
C VAL A 362 8.59 -20.30 26.72
N GLU A 363 9.37 -21.35 26.47
CA GLU A 363 8.97 -22.73 26.81
C GLU A 363 9.04 -23.04 28.32
N ASP A 364 9.86 -22.32 29.10
CA ASP A 364 10.00 -22.54 30.55
C ASP A 364 8.94 -21.83 31.40
N SER A 365 8.30 -20.81 30.90
CA SER A 365 7.27 -20.07 31.68
C SER A 365 5.88 -20.74 31.65
N GLN A 366 5.61 -21.67 30.75
CA GLN A 366 4.32 -22.37 30.72
C GLN A 366 4.36 -23.72 31.48
N LYS A 367 5.53 -24.22 31.87
CA LYS A 367 5.64 -25.49 32.65
C LYS A 367 5.48 -25.34 34.15
N ASN A 368 5.46 -24.11 34.67
CA ASN A 368 5.39 -23.84 36.11
C ASN A 368 4.03 -23.39 36.65
N ILE A 369 2.93 -23.61 35.94
CA ILE A 369 1.57 -23.39 36.45
C ILE A 369 0.81 -24.72 36.38
N VAL A 370 1.17 -25.63 37.21
CA VAL A 370 0.28 -26.74 37.64
C VAL A 370 -0.17 -26.38 39.05
N PRO A 371 -1.46 -26.09 39.27
CA PRO A 371 -1.96 -26.02 40.66
C PRO A 371 -1.94 -27.40 41.26
N GLU A 372 -1.21 -27.59 42.36
CA GLU A 372 -1.41 -28.74 43.26
C GLU A 372 -2.87 -28.69 43.77
N PHE A 373 -3.70 -29.57 43.23
CA PHE A 373 -4.96 -29.92 43.88
C PHE A 373 -4.65 -30.80 45.06
N VAL A 374 -4.72 -30.26 46.25
CA VAL A 374 -4.78 -31.00 47.52
C VAL A 374 -6.08 -31.79 47.53
N ALA A 375 -5.96 -33.08 47.47
CA ALA A 375 -7.08 -34.00 47.76
C ALA A 375 -7.27 -34.02 49.28
N GLU A 376 -8.28 -33.35 49.79
CA GLU A 376 -8.81 -33.63 51.14
C GLU A 376 -9.78 -34.80 51.06
N GLU A 377 -9.39 -35.87 51.71
CA GLU A 377 -10.23 -36.99 52.06
C GLU A 377 -11.43 -36.55 52.91
N ILE A 378 -12.62 -36.87 52.48
CA ILE A 378 -13.80 -36.85 53.34
C ILE A 378 -14.08 -38.33 53.75
N GLN A 379 -13.64 -38.66 54.94
CA GLN A 379 -14.26 -39.74 55.72
C GLN A 379 -15.42 -39.17 56.54
N GLY A 380 -16.58 -39.79 56.44
CA GLY A 380 -17.74 -39.50 57.27
C GLY A 380 -19.03 -39.89 56.60
#